data_b4156ec1f75d56109b5dd2114471ccf7
#
_entry.id   b4156ec1f75d56109b5dd2114471ccf7
#
_cell.length_a   1.000
_cell.length_b   1.000
_cell.length_c   1.000
_cell.angle_alpha   90.00
_cell.angle_beta   90.00
_cell.angle_gamma   90.00
#
_symmetry.space_group_name_H-M   'P 1'
#
loop_
_entity.id
_entity.type
_entity.pdbx_description
1 polymer ?
#
loop_
_entity_poly.entity_id
_entity_poly.type
_entity_poly.pdbx_seq_one_letter_code
_entity_poly.pdbx_strand_id
1 'polypeptide(L)'
;MTINDSRLKRHPLGFLQADPMPTAQELSDYYASYYQQERSNYRKSYTAQEHAFFDAKLAQRAALAEKLRGTGTPGRFLDVGCGEGFALAWFRRAGWHVEGIDHSLAGIKAMNPDLADAVTAGDLFGLLDTRIGASEKYDLVWLTNVLEHVIDPVGLLERLRRLVAPGGVLAVTVPNDGSAYQEKLLADGHIPERFWIALPDHLAYFTRDSLRAIAGATGWDCQEIIGDFPIDLFLMHDGSNYVRDRMQGASAHRARVEMELLLAEQPAEAVNRFYAALAEVGLGRNITAFLTPRD
;
A
#
# COMPACT_ATOMS: atom_id res chain seq x y z
N MET A 1 -14.11 -17.85 0.37
CA MET A 1 -13.95 -18.27 -1.04
C MET A 1 -12.66 -19.05 -1.20
N THR A 2 -12.63 -20.13 -1.95
CA THR A 2 -11.41 -20.94 -2.13
C THR A 2 -10.83 -20.61 -3.49
N ILE A 3 -9.74 -19.82 -3.52
CA ILE A 3 -8.97 -19.64 -4.74
C ILE A 3 -8.16 -20.92 -4.96
N ASN A 4 -8.44 -21.60 -6.06
CA ASN A 4 -7.70 -22.79 -6.45
C ASN A 4 -6.65 -22.38 -7.50
N ASP A 5 -5.45 -22.09 -7.04
CA ASP A 5 -4.26 -21.84 -7.86
C ASP A 5 -3.10 -22.63 -7.24
N SER A 6 -2.49 -23.52 -8.01
CA SER A 6 -1.43 -24.41 -7.52
C SER A 6 -0.13 -23.70 -7.12
N ARG A 7 0.00 -22.41 -7.45
CA ARG A 7 1.16 -21.57 -7.11
C ARG A 7 0.98 -20.86 -5.77
N LEU A 8 -0.22 -21.00 -5.15
CA LEU A 8 -0.56 -20.30 -3.92
C LEU A 8 -1.05 -21.30 -2.86
N LYS A 9 -0.71 -21.02 -1.61
CA LYS A 9 -1.30 -21.69 -0.45
C LYS A 9 -1.88 -20.69 0.54
N ARG A 10 -2.86 -21.13 1.33
CA ARG A 10 -3.44 -20.30 2.38
C ARG A 10 -2.56 -20.35 3.63
N HIS A 11 -2.17 -19.16 4.08
CA HIS A 11 -1.51 -18.98 5.39
C HIS A 11 -2.54 -19.18 6.52
N PRO A 12 -2.14 -19.67 7.74
CA PRO A 12 -3.05 -19.81 8.90
C PRO A 12 -3.80 -18.52 9.27
N LEU A 13 -3.24 -17.35 8.99
CA LEU A 13 -3.87 -16.04 9.19
C LEU A 13 -4.81 -15.61 8.04
N GLY A 14 -5.10 -16.51 7.10
CA GLY A 14 -6.15 -16.35 6.08
C GLY A 14 -5.72 -15.71 4.78
N PHE A 15 -4.58 -15.04 4.67
CA PHE A 15 -4.07 -14.54 3.39
C PHE A 15 -3.52 -15.69 2.53
N LEU A 16 -3.42 -15.45 1.22
CA LEU A 16 -2.74 -16.39 0.33
C LEU A 16 -1.28 -15.99 0.19
N GLN A 17 -0.41 -16.98 0.05
CA GLN A 17 1.02 -16.75 -0.18
C GLN A 17 1.56 -17.66 -1.27
N ALA A 18 2.65 -17.26 -1.89
CA ALA A 18 3.37 -18.07 -2.89
C ALA A 18 3.74 -19.44 -2.33
N ASP A 19 3.62 -20.47 -3.17
CA ASP A 19 4.01 -21.85 -2.87
C ASP A 19 4.58 -22.52 -4.13
N PRO A 20 5.89 -22.80 -4.21
CA PRO A 20 6.90 -22.55 -3.18
C PRO A 20 7.18 -21.05 -2.98
N MET A 21 7.56 -20.66 -1.76
CA MET A 21 8.06 -19.32 -1.49
C MET A 21 9.45 -19.18 -2.11
N PRO A 22 9.75 -18.12 -2.88
CA PRO A 22 11.08 -17.88 -3.39
C PRO A 22 12.09 -17.63 -2.25
N THR A 23 13.34 -17.96 -2.50
CA THR A 23 14.45 -17.64 -1.60
C THR A 23 14.78 -16.14 -1.65
N ALA A 24 15.44 -15.62 -0.63
CA ALA A 24 15.93 -14.23 -0.61
C ALA A 24 16.84 -13.94 -1.81
N GLN A 25 17.66 -14.91 -2.25
CA GLN A 25 18.54 -14.76 -3.40
C GLN A 25 17.76 -14.65 -4.71
N GLU A 26 16.75 -15.51 -4.93
CA GLU A 26 15.90 -15.46 -6.12
C GLU A 26 15.15 -14.13 -6.23
N LEU A 27 14.67 -13.59 -5.11
CA LEU A 27 14.06 -12.26 -5.09
C LEU A 27 15.06 -11.15 -5.36
N SER A 28 16.26 -11.22 -4.78
CA SER A 28 17.31 -10.25 -5.04
C SER A 28 17.68 -10.21 -6.52
N ASP A 29 17.84 -11.38 -7.15
CA ASP A 29 18.13 -11.50 -8.58
C ASP A 29 16.97 -10.99 -9.45
N TYR A 30 15.74 -11.28 -9.07
CA TYR A 30 14.54 -10.75 -9.73
C TYR A 30 14.53 -9.21 -9.71
N TYR A 31 14.67 -8.60 -8.53
CA TYR A 31 14.65 -7.14 -8.41
C TYR A 31 15.86 -6.48 -9.07
N ALA A 32 17.06 -7.07 -9.01
CA ALA A 32 18.21 -6.59 -9.74
C ALA A 32 17.96 -6.54 -11.25
N SER A 33 17.31 -7.56 -11.81
CA SER A 33 16.93 -7.60 -13.23
C SER A 33 15.79 -6.62 -13.54
N TYR A 34 14.81 -6.47 -12.65
CA TYR A 34 13.66 -5.59 -12.81
C TYR A 34 14.06 -4.11 -12.86
N TYR A 35 14.97 -3.69 -11.98
CA TYR A 35 15.46 -2.30 -11.95
C TYR A 35 16.45 -1.98 -13.08
N GLN A 36 17.11 -2.98 -13.66
CA GLN A 36 17.99 -2.80 -14.83
C GLN A 36 17.21 -2.72 -16.16
N GLN A 37 16.01 -3.28 -16.23
CA GLN A 37 15.14 -3.15 -17.38
C GLN A 37 14.46 -1.77 -17.32
N GLU A 38 14.28 -1.11 -18.48
CA GLU A 38 13.52 0.17 -18.63
C GLU A 38 12.05 0.08 -18.16
N ARG A 39 11.68 -1.00 -17.53
CA ARG A 39 10.36 -1.33 -16.96
C ARG A 39 10.19 -0.91 -15.50
N SER A 40 11.09 -0.07 -14.95
CA SER A 40 10.85 0.47 -13.62
C SER A 40 9.48 1.14 -13.57
N ASN A 41 8.67 0.86 -12.57
CA ASN A 41 7.35 1.49 -12.36
C ASN A 41 7.47 3.00 -12.10
N TYR A 42 8.69 3.52 -11.96
CA TYR A 42 8.96 4.95 -11.80
C TYR A 42 8.76 5.67 -13.13
N ARG A 43 7.77 6.56 -13.14
CA ARG A 43 7.54 7.43 -14.31
C ARG A 43 8.58 8.55 -14.32
N LYS A 44 8.89 9.06 -15.52
CA LYS A 44 9.80 10.21 -15.66
C LYS A 44 9.14 11.54 -15.27
N SER A 45 7.81 11.60 -15.31
CA SER A 45 7.04 12.80 -14.95
C SER A 45 5.57 12.46 -14.70
N TYR A 46 4.92 13.28 -13.91
CA TYR A 46 3.48 13.26 -13.63
C TYR A 46 2.87 14.59 -14.02
N THR A 47 1.61 14.59 -14.41
CA THR A 47 0.83 15.79 -14.68
C THR A 47 0.50 16.54 -13.39
N ALA A 48 0.18 17.83 -13.47
CA ALA A 48 -0.28 18.58 -12.31
C ALA A 48 -1.54 17.96 -11.67
N GLN A 49 -2.41 17.36 -12.47
CA GLN A 49 -3.61 16.67 -11.99
C GLN A 49 -3.26 15.39 -11.21
N GLU A 50 -2.27 14.61 -11.67
CA GLU A 50 -1.78 13.44 -10.93
C GLU A 50 -1.12 13.84 -9.61
N HIS A 51 -0.34 14.91 -9.57
CA HIS A 51 0.20 15.44 -8.31
C HIS A 51 -0.91 15.88 -7.34
N ALA A 52 -1.92 16.60 -7.82
CA ALA A 52 -3.09 16.96 -7.00
C ALA A 52 -3.82 15.73 -6.47
N PHE A 53 -3.96 14.69 -7.27
CA PHE A 53 -4.54 13.41 -6.88
C PHE A 53 -3.72 12.71 -5.78
N PHE A 54 -2.37 12.66 -5.89
CA PHE A 54 -1.53 12.08 -4.84
C PHE A 54 -1.64 12.87 -3.54
N ASP A 55 -1.59 14.20 -3.61
CA ASP A 55 -1.75 15.07 -2.45
C ASP A 55 -3.13 14.89 -1.78
N ALA A 56 -4.19 14.78 -2.57
CA ALA A 56 -5.55 14.54 -2.07
C ALA A 56 -5.68 13.20 -1.33
N LYS A 57 -5.11 12.13 -1.88
CA LYS A 57 -5.09 10.81 -1.22
C LYS A 57 -4.29 10.83 0.08
N LEU A 58 -3.15 11.50 0.09
CA LEU A 58 -2.33 11.63 1.28
C LEU A 58 -3.05 12.44 2.35
N ALA A 59 -3.65 13.59 1.99
CA ALA A 59 -4.43 14.42 2.92
C ALA A 59 -5.59 13.66 3.55
N GLN A 60 -6.35 12.90 2.74
CA GLN A 60 -7.49 12.11 3.19
C GLN A 60 -7.07 11.04 4.22
N ARG A 61 -5.98 10.30 3.94
CA ARG A 61 -5.47 9.26 4.83
C ARG A 61 -4.79 9.84 6.07
N ALA A 62 -4.03 10.92 5.91
CA ALA A 62 -3.41 11.65 7.02
C ALA A 62 -4.45 12.16 8.02
N ALA A 63 -5.57 12.71 7.54
CA ALA A 63 -6.67 13.16 8.40
C ALA A 63 -7.23 12.04 9.29
N LEU A 64 -7.34 10.80 8.77
CA LEU A 64 -7.75 9.66 9.57
C LEU A 64 -6.67 9.25 10.59
N ALA A 65 -5.41 9.19 10.17
CA ALA A 65 -4.30 8.86 11.07
C ALA A 65 -4.17 9.90 12.21
N GLU A 66 -4.29 11.18 11.93
CA GLU A 66 -4.24 12.26 12.93
C GLU A 66 -5.43 12.21 13.88
N LYS A 67 -6.63 11.88 13.38
CA LYS A 67 -7.81 11.64 14.23
C LYS A 67 -7.57 10.50 15.22
N LEU A 68 -6.93 9.41 14.79
CA LEU A 68 -6.61 8.27 15.65
C LEU A 68 -5.51 8.58 16.66
N ARG A 69 -4.53 9.41 16.29
CA ARG A 69 -3.50 9.90 17.22
C ARG A 69 -4.07 10.85 18.29
N GLY A 70 -5.21 11.47 18.03
CA GLY A 70 -5.84 12.42 18.95
C GLY A 70 -5.08 13.73 19.13
N THR A 71 -4.11 14.04 18.28
CA THR A 71 -3.34 15.29 18.29
C THR A 71 -3.15 15.80 16.85
N GLY A 72 -3.29 17.11 16.66
CA GLY A 72 -3.00 17.79 15.39
C GLY A 72 -1.55 18.28 15.28
N THR A 73 -0.67 17.93 16.23
CA THR A 73 0.72 18.38 16.21
C THR A 73 1.56 17.46 15.35
N PRO A 74 2.31 17.99 14.35
CA PRO A 74 3.27 17.21 13.58
C PRO A 74 4.32 16.55 14.50
N GLY A 75 4.72 15.34 14.13
CA GLY A 75 5.71 14.54 14.86
C GLY A 75 6.76 13.94 13.91
N ARG A 76 7.27 12.76 14.28
CA ARG A 76 8.18 11.98 13.41
C ARG A 76 7.38 11.03 12.52
N PHE A 77 7.65 11.11 11.22
CA PHE A 77 7.04 10.29 10.18
C PHE A 77 8.09 9.37 9.55
N LEU A 78 7.78 8.07 9.44
CA LEU A 78 8.59 7.09 8.72
C LEU A 78 7.78 6.52 7.55
N ASP A 79 8.33 6.61 6.34
CA ASP A 79 7.80 5.95 5.15
C ASP A 79 8.65 4.73 4.80
N VAL A 80 8.07 3.54 4.90
CA VAL A 80 8.73 2.25 4.69
C VAL A 80 8.39 1.74 3.31
N GLY A 81 9.39 1.72 2.40
CA GLY A 81 9.19 1.54 0.97
C GLY A 81 8.72 2.84 0.32
N CYS A 82 9.46 3.94 0.55
CA CYS A 82 9.02 5.29 0.20
C CYS A 82 9.03 5.58 -1.31
N GLY A 83 9.66 4.77 -2.14
CA GLY A 83 9.67 4.87 -3.60
C GLY A 83 10.07 6.24 -4.11
N GLU A 84 9.14 6.91 -4.77
CA GLU A 84 9.32 8.25 -5.35
C GLU A 84 9.21 9.38 -4.31
N GLY A 85 8.85 9.08 -3.06
CA GLY A 85 8.86 10.02 -1.93
C GLY A 85 7.70 11.01 -1.87
N PHE A 86 6.59 10.75 -2.53
CA PHE A 86 5.44 11.65 -2.50
C PHE A 86 4.87 11.83 -1.08
N ALA A 87 4.80 10.77 -0.29
CA ALA A 87 4.36 10.87 1.10
C ALA A 87 5.37 11.68 1.95
N LEU A 88 6.67 11.43 1.80
CA LEU A 88 7.72 12.22 2.47
C LEU A 88 7.58 13.72 2.13
N ALA A 89 7.40 14.06 0.84
CA ALA A 89 7.23 15.44 0.40
C ALA A 89 5.98 16.09 1.01
N TRP A 90 4.87 15.37 1.03
CA TRP A 90 3.61 15.86 1.58
C TRP A 90 3.71 16.10 3.09
N PHE A 91 4.19 15.13 3.87
CA PHE A 91 4.32 15.24 5.32
C PHE A 91 5.35 16.30 5.72
N ARG A 92 6.47 16.45 4.97
CA ARG A 92 7.43 17.53 5.19
C ARG A 92 6.80 18.91 5.00
N ARG A 93 5.97 19.11 3.93
CA ARG A 93 5.22 20.36 3.74
C ARG A 93 4.22 20.63 4.87
N ALA A 94 3.68 19.58 5.47
CA ALA A 94 2.79 19.65 6.64
C ALA A 94 3.54 19.85 7.98
N GLY A 95 4.87 20.02 7.95
CA GLY A 95 5.70 20.34 9.13
C GLY A 95 6.22 19.14 9.90
N TRP A 96 6.08 17.91 9.37
CA TRP A 96 6.58 16.70 10.00
C TRP A 96 8.10 16.53 9.80
N HIS A 97 8.77 15.93 10.80
CA HIS A 97 10.11 15.39 10.62
C HIS A 97 9.99 14.06 9.88
N VAL A 98 10.52 14.01 8.65
CA VAL A 98 10.30 12.88 7.75
C VAL A 98 11.56 12.05 7.57
N GLU A 99 11.42 10.74 7.58
CA GLU A 99 12.44 9.75 7.26
C GLU A 99 11.85 8.68 6.34
N GLY A 100 12.68 8.15 5.43
CA GLY A 100 12.29 7.09 4.50
C GLY A 100 13.25 5.91 4.54
N ILE A 101 12.72 4.73 4.24
CA ILE A 101 13.48 3.53 3.94
C ILE A 101 13.04 3.02 2.58
N ASP A 102 14.00 2.66 1.73
CA ASP A 102 13.71 1.99 0.46
C ASP A 102 14.85 1.06 0.07
N HIS A 103 14.58 0.13 -0.85
CA HIS A 103 15.64 -0.70 -1.43
C HIS A 103 16.64 0.12 -2.27
N SER A 104 16.17 1.21 -2.89
CA SER A 104 16.91 2.03 -3.83
C SER A 104 16.60 3.51 -3.69
N LEU A 105 17.60 4.38 -3.94
CA LEU A 105 17.40 5.82 -4.02
C LEU A 105 16.94 6.28 -5.42
N ALA A 106 16.68 5.39 -6.36
CA ALA A 106 16.39 5.77 -7.74
C ALA A 106 15.08 6.57 -7.85
N GLY A 107 14.00 6.11 -7.18
CA GLY A 107 12.70 6.77 -7.20
C GLY A 107 12.74 8.17 -6.59
N ILE A 108 13.28 8.28 -5.38
CA ILE A 108 13.36 9.57 -4.67
C ILE A 108 14.23 10.58 -5.43
N LYS A 109 15.36 10.15 -6.00
CA LYS A 109 16.24 11.02 -6.80
C LYS A 109 15.59 11.48 -8.10
N ALA A 110 14.70 10.68 -8.67
CA ALA A 110 13.97 11.01 -9.90
C ALA A 110 12.87 12.06 -9.64
N MET A 111 12.15 11.97 -8.52
CA MET A 111 10.92 12.73 -8.29
C MET A 111 11.02 13.79 -7.18
N ASN A 112 11.75 13.49 -6.11
CA ASN A 112 11.89 14.35 -4.94
C ASN A 112 13.36 14.40 -4.48
N PRO A 113 14.32 14.85 -5.34
CA PRO A 113 15.75 14.79 -5.05
C PRO A 113 16.15 15.53 -3.78
N ASP A 114 15.44 16.60 -3.40
CA ASP A 114 15.67 17.38 -2.18
C ASP A 114 15.37 16.58 -0.88
N LEU A 115 14.79 15.41 -1.00
CA LEU A 115 14.49 14.50 0.11
C LEU A 115 15.43 13.28 0.14
N ALA A 116 16.39 13.19 -0.78
CA ALA A 116 17.25 12.01 -0.87
C ALA A 116 18.07 11.77 0.42
N ASP A 117 18.46 12.82 1.12
CA ASP A 117 19.20 12.73 2.38
C ASP A 117 18.33 12.25 3.57
N ALA A 118 17.00 12.33 3.44
CA ALA A 118 16.06 11.81 4.42
C ALA A 118 15.77 10.30 4.22
N VAL A 119 16.30 9.69 3.15
CA VAL A 119 16.05 8.29 2.80
C VAL A 119 17.30 7.44 2.97
N THR A 120 17.15 6.31 3.67
CA THR A 120 18.20 5.30 3.78
C THR A 120 17.87 4.13 2.86
N ALA A 121 18.76 3.83 1.92
CA ALA A 121 18.60 2.68 1.02
C ALA A 121 19.32 1.45 1.55
N GLY A 122 18.71 0.27 1.40
CA GLY A 122 19.31 -0.99 1.79
C GLY A 122 18.30 -2.12 2.03
N ASP A 123 18.76 -3.16 2.71
CA ASP A 123 17.90 -4.25 3.15
C ASP A 123 16.88 -3.75 4.18
N LEU A 124 15.58 -3.95 3.88
CA LEU A 124 14.49 -3.46 4.69
C LEU A 124 14.56 -3.93 6.14
N PHE A 125 14.74 -5.23 6.36
CA PHE A 125 14.75 -5.81 7.70
C PHE A 125 15.94 -5.35 8.51
N GLY A 126 17.14 -5.30 7.91
CA GLY A 126 18.35 -4.80 8.55
C GLY A 126 18.26 -3.33 8.94
N LEU A 127 17.65 -2.49 8.08
CA LEU A 127 17.43 -1.07 8.37
C LEU A 127 16.42 -0.86 9.51
N LEU A 128 15.36 -1.66 9.56
CA LEU A 128 14.39 -1.63 10.67
C LEU A 128 15.04 -2.10 11.98
N ASP A 129 15.80 -3.20 11.95
CA ASP A 129 16.49 -3.73 13.13
C ASP A 129 17.52 -2.73 13.68
N THR A 130 18.21 -1.98 12.82
CA THR A 130 19.12 -0.89 13.22
C THR A 130 18.38 0.21 14.00
N ARG A 131 17.23 0.68 13.48
CA ARG A 131 16.40 1.71 14.15
C ARG A 131 15.82 1.22 15.48
N ILE A 132 15.40 -0.04 15.51
CA ILE A 132 14.94 -0.70 16.74
C ILE A 132 16.08 -0.75 17.78
N GLY A 133 17.30 -1.09 17.37
CA GLY A 133 18.49 -1.10 18.23
C GLY A 133 18.83 0.29 18.78
N ALA A 134 18.60 1.33 18.00
CA ALA A 134 18.73 2.73 18.41
C ALA A 134 17.53 3.26 19.25
N SER A 135 16.53 2.42 19.53
CA SER A 135 15.32 2.78 20.26
C SER A 135 14.52 3.94 19.61
N GLU A 136 14.60 4.07 18.30
CA GLU A 136 13.85 5.09 17.57
C GLU A 136 12.35 4.87 17.66
N LYS A 137 11.58 5.98 17.67
CA LYS A 137 10.13 5.98 17.71
C LYS A 137 9.56 7.00 16.75
N TYR A 138 8.46 6.61 16.11
CA TYR A 138 7.74 7.41 15.13
C TYR A 138 6.27 7.55 15.52
N ASP A 139 5.75 8.75 15.35
CA ASP A 139 4.33 9.05 15.64
C ASP A 139 3.41 8.52 14.56
N LEU A 140 3.92 8.43 13.33
CA LEU A 140 3.22 7.88 12.19
C LEU A 140 4.18 7.09 11.33
N VAL A 141 3.83 5.85 11.03
CA VAL A 141 4.55 4.97 10.10
C VAL A 141 3.64 4.65 8.93
N TRP A 142 4.19 4.73 7.72
CA TRP A 142 3.51 4.41 6.48
C TRP A 142 4.16 3.18 5.85
N LEU A 143 3.34 2.23 5.39
CA LEU A 143 3.76 1.03 4.69
C LEU A 143 2.80 0.84 3.50
N THR A 144 3.19 1.33 2.33
CA THR A 144 2.30 1.33 1.16
C THR A 144 2.86 0.44 0.06
N ASN A 145 2.13 -0.62 -0.26
CA ASN A 145 2.50 -1.60 -1.29
C ASN A 145 3.91 -2.19 -1.06
N VAL A 146 4.13 -2.71 0.13
CA VAL A 146 5.38 -3.36 0.55
C VAL A 146 5.09 -4.72 1.20
N LEU A 147 4.00 -4.81 1.99
CA LEU A 147 3.71 -6.02 2.77
C LEU A 147 3.48 -7.24 1.87
N GLU A 148 2.95 -7.05 0.68
CA GLU A 148 2.72 -8.09 -0.33
C GLU A 148 4.00 -8.61 -0.99
N HIS A 149 5.09 -7.85 -0.92
CA HIS A 149 6.36 -8.16 -1.58
C HIS A 149 7.37 -8.87 -0.69
N VAL A 150 7.15 -8.91 0.63
CA VAL A 150 8.12 -9.49 1.56
C VAL A 150 7.87 -10.97 1.81
N ILE A 151 8.96 -11.72 2.04
CA ILE A 151 8.90 -13.15 2.40
C ILE A 151 8.24 -13.35 3.76
N ASP A 152 8.49 -12.44 4.71
CA ASP A 152 8.01 -12.51 6.09
C ASP A 152 7.15 -11.30 6.46
N PRO A 153 5.87 -11.25 6.04
CA PRO A 153 4.98 -10.15 6.38
C PRO A 153 4.64 -10.09 7.89
N VAL A 154 4.68 -11.22 8.58
CA VAL A 154 4.48 -11.29 10.04
C VAL A 154 5.62 -10.59 10.77
N GLY A 155 6.85 -11.00 10.49
CA GLY A 155 8.04 -10.39 11.10
C GLY A 155 8.23 -8.92 10.74
N LEU A 156 7.73 -8.47 9.58
CA LEU A 156 7.72 -7.05 9.23
C LEU A 156 6.80 -6.25 10.15
N LEU A 157 5.55 -6.69 10.33
CA LEU A 157 4.60 -6.01 11.22
C LEU A 157 5.05 -6.02 12.68
N GLU A 158 5.68 -7.08 13.16
CA GLU A 158 6.25 -7.15 14.51
C GLU A 158 7.37 -6.12 14.72
N ARG A 159 8.27 -5.93 13.72
CA ARG A 159 9.32 -4.90 13.76
C ARG A 159 8.75 -3.50 13.76
N LEU A 160 7.77 -3.23 12.90
CA LEU A 160 7.12 -1.93 12.84
C LEU A 160 6.41 -1.59 14.17
N ARG A 161 5.84 -2.57 14.87
CA ARG A 161 5.26 -2.35 16.20
C ARG A 161 6.28 -1.81 17.21
N ARG A 162 7.52 -2.23 17.11
CA ARG A 162 8.61 -1.74 17.97
C ARG A 162 9.05 -0.32 17.64
N LEU A 163 8.72 0.20 16.45
CA LEU A 163 9.10 1.54 16.00
C LEU A 163 7.96 2.57 16.19
N VAL A 164 6.72 2.15 16.28
CA VAL A 164 5.61 3.09 16.54
C VAL A 164 5.63 3.54 18.00
N ALA A 165 5.51 4.85 18.20
CA ALA A 165 5.44 5.46 19.52
C ALA A 165 4.13 5.10 20.24
N PRO A 166 4.06 5.19 21.59
CA PRO A 166 2.80 5.16 22.31
C PRO A 166 1.83 6.23 21.74
N GLY A 167 0.59 5.83 21.41
CA GLY A 167 -0.37 6.71 20.74
C GLY A 167 -0.09 6.98 19.26
N GLY A 168 0.96 6.39 18.69
CA GLY A 168 1.27 6.49 17.28
C GLY A 168 0.42 5.53 16.44
N VAL A 169 0.47 5.70 15.10
CA VAL A 169 -0.31 4.95 14.13
C VAL A 169 0.59 4.36 13.06
N LEU A 170 0.31 3.13 12.65
CA LEU A 170 0.82 2.52 11.44
C LEU A 170 -0.31 2.45 10.41
N ALA A 171 -0.10 3.03 9.22
CA ALA A 171 -0.98 2.86 8.08
C ALA A 171 -0.38 1.86 7.08
N VAL A 172 -1.07 0.73 6.88
CA VAL A 172 -0.65 -0.34 5.97
C VAL A 172 -1.59 -0.39 4.78
N THR A 173 -1.07 -0.14 3.58
CA THR A 173 -1.80 -0.28 2.33
C THR A 173 -1.30 -1.49 1.56
N VAL A 174 -2.23 -2.35 1.14
CA VAL A 174 -1.98 -3.51 0.28
C VAL A 174 -3.05 -3.60 -0.81
N PRO A 175 -2.77 -4.27 -1.95
CA PRO A 175 -3.81 -4.63 -2.89
C PRO A 175 -4.90 -5.50 -2.23
N ASN A 176 -6.15 -5.29 -2.60
CA ASN A 176 -7.30 -6.10 -2.18
C ASN A 176 -7.48 -7.26 -3.17
N ASP A 177 -6.51 -8.16 -3.20
CA ASP A 177 -6.40 -9.19 -4.19
C ASP A 177 -7.18 -10.47 -3.82
N GLY A 178 -7.86 -11.07 -4.83
CA GLY A 178 -8.74 -12.22 -4.61
C GLY A 178 -10.02 -11.85 -3.87
N SER A 179 -10.47 -10.61 -3.97
CA SER A 179 -11.75 -10.18 -3.42
C SER A 179 -12.92 -10.94 -4.07
N ALA A 180 -14.05 -11.01 -3.35
CA ALA A 180 -15.26 -11.64 -3.88
C ALA A 180 -15.71 -11.01 -5.20
N TYR A 181 -15.45 -9.71 -5.37
CA TYR A 181 -15.75 -8.98 -6.58
C TYR A 181 -14.88 -9.43 -7.77
N GLN A 182 -13.56 -9.55 -7.57
CA GLN A 182 -12.64 -10.02 -8.61
C GLN A 182 -12.93 -11.46 -9.02
N GLU A 183 -13.24 -12.34 -8.07
CA GLU A 183 -13.65 -13.72 -8.39
C GLU A 183 -14.98 -13.76 -9.15
N LYS A 184 -15.91 -12.85 -8.85
CA LYS A 184 -17.15 -12.72 -9.63
C LYS A 184 -16.88 -12.25 -11.06
N LEU A 185 -16.00 -11.27 -11.26
CA LEU A 185 -15.60 -10.82 -12.62
C LEU A 185 -15.04 -11.98 -13.44
N LEU A 186 -14.26 -12.88 -12.82
CA LEU A 186 -13.74 -14.07 -13.47
C LEU A 186 -14.87 -15.07 -13.78
N ALA A 187 -15.72 -15.37 -12.81
CA ALA A 187 -16.82 -16.33 -12.96
C ALA A 187 -17.83 -15.91 -14.02
N ASP A 188 -18.12 -14.62 -14.11
CA ASP A 188 -19.03 -14.04 -15.12
C ASP A 188 -18.35 -13.82 -16.50
N GLY A 189 -17.05 -14.12 -16.61
CA GLY A 189 -16.29 -14.02 -17.85
C GLY A 189 -15.91 -12.59 -18.26
N HIS A 190 -16.01 -11.60 -17.36
CA HIS A 190 -15.54 -10.23 -17.62
C HIS A 190 -14.03 -10.14 -17.76
N ILE A 191 -13.29 -11.01 -17.08
CA ILE A 191 -11.82 -11.14 -17.18
C ILE A 191 -11.46 -12.59 -17.55
N PRO A 192 -10.37 -12.82 -18.31
CA PRO A 192 -9.98 -14.15 -18.76
C PRO A 192 -9.26 -14.96 -17.68
N GLU A 193 -8.60 -14.30 -16.74
CA GLU A 193 -7.75 -14.91 -15.72
C GLU A 193 -7.64 -14.02 -14.47
N ARG A 194 -7.01 -14.55 -13.41
CA ARG A 194 -6.71 -13.80 -12.18
C ARG A 194 -5.53 -12.87 -12.38
N PHE A 195 -5.76 -11.72 -13.02
CA PHE A 195 -4.72 -10.73 -13.37
C PHE A 195 -3.98 -10.15 -12.15
N TRP A 196 -4.52 -10.30 -10.94
CA TRP A 196 -3.89 -9.85 -9.70
C TRP A 196 -2.81 -10.80 -9.17
N ILE A 197 -2.72 -12.04 -9.67
CA ILE A 197 -1.65 -12.97 -9.28
C ILE A 197 -0.39 -12.59 -10.06
N ALA A 198 0.54 -11.92 -9.39
CA ALA A 198 1.73 -11.30 -9.98
C ALA A 198 3.03 -11.89 -9.42
N LEU A 199 3.16 -13.23 -9.42
CA LEU A 199 4.40 -13.90 -8.99
C LEU A 199 5.54 -13.65 -9.99
N PRO A 200 6.78 -13.47 -9.51
CA PRO A 200 7.24 -13.45 -8.11
C PRO A 200 7.22 -12.07 -7.47
N ASP A 201 6.59 -11.06 -8.06
CA ASP A 201 6.53 -9.70 -7.53
C ASP A 201 5.68 -9.63 -6.26
N HIS A 202 4.43 -10.11 -6.31
CA HIS A 202 3.58 -10.25 -5.13
C HIS A 202 3.70 -11.66 -4.55
N LEU A 203 4.14 -11.77 -3.30
CA LEU A 203 4.31 -13.02 -2.56
C LEU A 203 3.14 -13.32 -1.63
N ALA A 204 2.42 -12.30 -1.19
CA ALA A 204 1.26 -12.41 -0.31
C ALA A 204 0.07 -11.63 -0.87
N TYR A 205 -1.13 -12.18 -0.72
CA TYR A 205 -2.38 -11.64 -1.26
C TYR A 205 -3.37 -11.48 -0.12
N PHE A 206 -3.73 -10.23 0.15
CA PHE A 206 -4.52 -9.86 1.32
C PHE A 206 -5.96 -9.50 0.93
N THR A 207 -6.87 -9.85 1.83
CA THR A 207 -8.23 -9.32 1.89
C THR A 207 -8.38 -8.52 3.18
N ARG A 208 -9.48 -7.77 3.32
CA ARG A 208 -9.81 -7.04 4.55
C ARG A 208 -9.69 -7.92 5.81
N ASP A 209 -10.24 -9.12 5.76
CA ASP A 209 -10.27 -10.02 6.93
C ASP A 209 -8.87 -10.57 7.25
N SER A 210 -8.09 -10.96 6.26
CA SER A 210 -6.75 -11.47 6.48
C SER A 210 -5.77 -10.37 6.90
N LEU A 211 -5.95 -9.13 6.41
CA LEU A 211 -5.16 -7.97 6.86
C LEU A 211 -5.46 -7.66 8.34
N ARG A 212 -6.73 -7.74 8.76
CA ARG A 212 -7.11 -7.62 10.18
C ARG A 212 -6.56 -8.76 11.02
N ALA A 213 -6.57 -9.99 10.50
CA ALA A 213 -6.08 -11.16 11.21
C ALA A 213 -4.57 -11.10 11.45
N ILE A 214 -3.76 -10.73 10.44
CA ILE A 214 -2.31 -10.59 10.60
C ILE A 214 -1.97 -9.44 11.55
N ALA A 215 -2.67 -8.30 11.47
CA ALA A 215 -2.50 -7.20 12.39
C ALA A 215 -2.74 -7.64 13.85
N GLY A 216 -3.86 -8.33 14.12
CA GLY A 216 -4.17 -8.84 15.45
C GLY A 216 -3.15 -9.86 15.97
N ALA A 217 -2.64 -10.74 15.10
CA ALA A 217 -1.64 -11.75 15.46
C ALA A 217 -0.26 -11.14 15.78
N THR A 218 0.05 -9.96 15.24
CA THR A 218 1.33 -9.26 15.43
C THR A 218 1.26 -8.13 16.48
N GLY A 219 0.18 -8.13 17.30
CA GLY A 219 0.05 -7.25 18.45
C GLY A 219 -0.45 -5.84 18.11
N TRP A 220 -1.25 -5.70 17.06
CA TRP A 220 -1.90 -4.45 16.68
C TRP A 220 -3.41 -4.49 16.94
N ASP A 221 -3.96 -3.35 17.29
CA ASP A 221 -5.38 -3.08 17.24
C ASP A 221 -5.71 -2.39 15.92
N CYS A 222 -6.54 -3.04 15.11
CA CYS A 222 -6.99 -2.51 13.84
C CYS A 222 -8.17 -1.55 14.05
N GLN A 223 -7.88 -0.25 14.03
CA GLN A 223 -8.85 0.80 14.32
C GLN A 223 -9.84 0.99 13.17
N GLU A 224 -9.33 1.00 11.93
CA GLU A 224 -10.14 1.19 10.73
C GLU A 224 -9.48 0.53 9.54
N ILE A 225 -10.30 0.07 8.57
CA ILE A 225 -9.83 -0.34 7.25
C ILE A 225 -10.68 0.39 6.21
N ILE A 226 -10.02 1.17 5.37
CA ILE A 226 -10.65 1.85 4.25
C ILE A 226 -10.22 1.22 2.93
N GLY A 227 -11.12 1.22 1.93
CA GLY A 227 -10.77 0.95 0.55
C GLY A 227 -10.16 2.18 -0.12
N ASP A 228 -9.86 2.03 -1.39
CA ASP A 228 -9.67 3.16 -2.30
C ASP A 228 -10.70 3.08 -3.44
N PHE A 229 -10.53 3.91 -4.47
CA PHE A 229 -11.43 3.89 -5.62
C PHE A 229 -11.47 2.48 -6.25
N PRO A 230 -12.67 1.88 -6.38
CA PRO A 230 -12.82 0.51 -6.90
C PRO A 230 -12.73 0.50 -8.43
N ILE A 231 -11.52 0.76 -8.97
CA ILE A 231 -11.28 0.86 -10.42
C ILE A 231 -11.69 -0.41 -11.18
N ASP A 232 -11.67 -1.55 -10.52
CA ASP A 232 -12.10 -2.83 -11.10
C ASP A 232 -13.59 -2.85 -11.51
N LEU A 233 -14.42 -1.87 -11.04
CA LEU A 233 -15.79 -1.67 -11.53
C LEU A 233 -15.84 -1.40 -13.04
N PHE A 234 -14.81 -0.79 -13.60
CA PHE A 234 -14.71 -0.57 -15.05
C PHE A 234 -14.60 -1.86 -15.86
N LEU A 235 -14.19 -2.97 -15.22
CA LEU A 235 -14.06 -4.27 -15.89
C LEU A 235 -15.38 -4.93 -16.25
N MET A 236 -16.51 -4.48 -15.64
CA MET A 236 -17.84 -4.97 -15.98
C MET A 236 -18.38 -4.42 -17.31
N HIS A 237 -17.80 -3.37 -17.83
CA HIS A 237 -18.23 -2.71 -19.05
C HIS A 237 -17.21 -2.89 -20.15
N ASP A 238 -17.61 -3.44 -21.32
CA ASP A 238 -16.69 -3.78 -22.41
C ASP A 238 -15.88 -2.58 -22.92
N GLY A 239 -16.49 -1.39 -22.98
CA GLY A 239 -15.83 -0.15 -23.43
C GLY A 239 -14.83 0.45 -22.42
N SER A 240 -14.70 -0.12 -21.22
CA SER A 240 -13.75 0.34 -20.20
C SER A 240 -12.94 -0.81 -19.56
N ASN A 241 -13.08 -2.02 -20.09
CA ASN A 241 -12.38 -3.20 -19.58
C ASN A 241 -10.90 -3.19 -19.99
N TYR A 242 -10.06 -2.62 -19.14
CA TYR A 242 -8.61 -2.46 -19.38
C TYR A 242 -7.81 -3.76 -19.25
N VAL A 243 -8.39 -4.84 -18.73
CA VAL A 243 -7.74 -6.17 -18.70
C VAL A 243 -7.83 -6.82 -20.06
N ARG A 244 -8.99 -6.71 -20.72
CA ARG A 244 -9.19 -7.22 -22.09
C ARG A 244 -8.54 -6.33 -23.15
N ASP A 245 -8.64 -5.02 -22.96
CA ASP A 245 -8.06 -4.02 -23.85
C ASP A 245 -7.25 -3.00 -23.07
N ARG A 246 -5.93 -3.13 -23.11
CA ARG A 246 -4.99 -2.22 -22.39
C ARG A 246 -5.12 -0.76 -22.83
N MET A 247 -5.63 -0.49 -24.04
CA MET A 247 -5.84 0.89 -24.52
C MET A 247 -6.89 1.63 -23.68
N GLN A 248 -7.81 0.92 -23.03
CA GLN A 248 -8.81 1.50 -22.14
C GLN A 248 -8.24 1.93 -20.79
N GLY A 249 -7.05 1.43 -20.41
CA GLY A 249 -6.45 1.71 -19.10
C GLY A 249 -6.21 3.20 -18.85
N ALA A 250 -5.76 3.95 -19.85
CA ALA A 250 -5.52 5.39 -19.69
C ALA A 250 -6.81 6.18 -19.45
N SER A 251 -7.93 5.81 -20.09
CA SER A 251 -9.23 6.46 -19.90
C SER A 251 -9.85 6.10 -18.56
N ALA A 252 -9.76 4.84 -18.14
CA ALA A 252 -10.19 4.38 -16.82
C ALA A 252 -9.41 5.08 -15.70
N HIS A 253 -8.09 5.22 -15.86
CA HIS A 253 -7.26 5.96 -14.90
C HIS A 253 -7.64 7.44 -14.80
N ARG A 254 -7.88 8.13 -15.93
CA ARG A 254 -8.33 9.54 -15.89
C ARG A 254 -9.66 9.68 -15.17
N ALA A 255 -10.65 8.82 -15.49
CA ALA A 255 -11.95 8.86 -14.82
C ALA A 255 -11.82 8.62 -13.30
N ARG A 256 -10.94 7.70 -12.89
CA ARG A 256 -10.59 7.50 -11.48
C ARG A 256 -10.02 8.78 -10.86
N VAL A 257 -9.01 9.40 -11.48
CA VAL A 257 -8.37 10.63 -10.97
C VAL A 257 -9.40 11.75 -10.82
N GLU A 258 -10.24 11.97 -11.82
CA GLU A 258 -11.30 12.99 -11.78
C GLU A 258 -12.30 12.73 -10.65
N MET A 259 -12.75 11.48 -10.48
CA MET A 259 -13.67 11.12 -9.41
C MET A 259 -13.06 11.25 -8.01
N GLU A 260 -11.80 10.83 -7.83
CA GLU A 260 -11.12 10.97 -6.54
C GLU A 260 -10.84 12.45 -6.19
N LEU A 261 -10.54 13.31 -7.18
CA LEU A 261 -10.43 14.76 -6.98
C LEU A 261 -11.76 15.40 -6.62
N LEU A 262 -12.87 15.00 -7.25
CA LEU A 262 -14.22 15.44 -6.87
C LEU A 262 -14.56 15.05 -5.42
N LEU A 263 -14.19 13.82 -5.01
CA LEU A 263 -14.38 13.39 -3.62
C LEU A 263 -13.52 14.19 -2.65
N ALA A 264 -12.31 14.61 -3.06
CA ALA A 264 -11.41 15.39 -2.22
C ALA A 264 -11.93 16.82 -1.91
N GLU A 265 -12.92 17.32 -2.67
CA GLU A 265 -13.62 18.56 -2.35
C GLU A 265 -14.57 18.40 -1.14
N GLN A 266 -14.86 17.17 -0.74
CA GLN A 266 -15.72 16.87 0.39
C GLN A 266 -14.93 16.78 1.71
N PRO A 267 -15.58 16.93 2.87
CA PRO A 267 -14.92 16.75 4.16
C PRO A 267 -14.23 15.37 4.24
N ALA A 268 -12.96 15.33 4.62
CA ALA A 268 -12.15 14.10 4.68
C ALA A 268 -12.82 12.99 5.52
N GLU A 269 -13.54 13.35 6.58
CA GLU A 269 -14.28 12.39 7.39
C GLU A 269 -15.42 11.70 6.61
N ALA A 270 -16.13 12.43 5.75
CA ALA A 270 -17.18 11.85 4.91
C ALA A 270 -16.60 10.91 3.86
N VAL A 271 -15.49 11.31 3.24
CA VAL A 271 -14.75 10.50 2.26
C VAL A 271 -14.19 9.25 2.93
N ASN A 272 -13.63 9.35 4.14
CA ASN A 272 -13.15 8.20 4.90
C ASN A 272 -14.28 7.21 5.22
N ARG A 273 -15.47 7.69 5.65
CA ARG A 273 -16.64 6.81 5.86
C ARG A 273 -17.08 6.10 4.57
N PHE A 274 -17.07 6.81 3.45
CA PHE A 274 -17.38 6.21 2.15
C PHE A 274 -16.40 5.09 1.79
N TYR A 275 -15.11 5.32 1.95
CA TYR A 275 -14.08 4.31 1.68
C TYR A 275 -14.08 3.17 2.70
N ALA A 276 -14.45 3.41 3.96
CA ALA A 276 -14.66 2.36 4.94
C ALA A 276 -15.82 1.43 4.53
N ALA A 277 -16.96 2.02 4.11
CA ALA A 277 -18.10 1.25 3.62
C ALA A 277 -17.75 0.43 2.35
N LEU A 278 -16.94 0.97 1.44
CA LEU A 278 -16.44 0.19 0.29
C LEU A 278 -15.60 -1.02 0.74
N ALA A 279 -14.69 -0.83 1.70
CA ALA A 279 -13.90 -1.94 2.24
C ALA A 279 -14.77 -3.00 2.94
N GLU A 280 -15.84 -2.59 3.64
CA GLU A 280 -16.79 -3.51 4.30
C GLU A 280 -17.50 -4.43 3.32
N VAL A 281 -17.86 -3.92 2.15
CA VAL A 281 -18.50 -4.74 1.09
C VAL A 281 -17.48 -5.41 0.16
N GLY A 282 -16.18 -5.37 0.50
CA GLY A 282 -15.10 -6.04 -0.25
C GLY A 282 -14.65 -5.30 -1.51
N LEU A 283 -15.02 -4.03 -1.66
CA LEU A 283 -14.62 -3.17 -2.78
C LEU A 283 -13.39 -2.32 -2.42
N GLY A 284 -12.79 -1.73 -3.46
CA GLY A 284 -11.52 -1.02 -3.39
C GLY A 284 -10.42 -1.82 -4.06
N ARG A 285 -9.62 -1.19 -4.91
CA ARG A 285 -8.49 -1.87 -5.55
C ARG A 285 -7.37 -2.14 -4.55
N ASN A 286 -7.17 -1.18 -3.62
CA ASN A 286 -6.33 -1.38 -2.45
C ASN A 286 -7.19 -1.19 -1.18
N ILE A 287 -6.67 -1.73 -0.08
CA ILE A 287 -7.19 -1.49 1.27
C ILE A 287 -6.07 -0.94 2.14
N THR A 288 -6.42 0.01 3.01
CA THR A 288 -5.50 0.60 3.97
C THR A 288 -6.01 0.34 5.39
N ALA A 289 -5.25 -0.38 6.19
CA ALA A 289 -5.52 -0.57 7.62
C ALA A 289 -4.77 0.48 8.44
N PHE A 290 -5.46 1.10 9.39
CA PHE A 290 -4.91 1.99 10.40
C PHE A 290 -4.81 1.24 11.71
N LEU A 291 -3.58 1.07 12.18
CA LEU A 291 -3.23 0.19 13.28
C LEU A 291 -2.60 0.98 14.42
N THR A 292 -2.99 0.68 15.65
CA THR A 292 -2.34 1.19 16.87
C THR A 292 -1.68 0.04 17.63
N PRO A 293 -0.51 0.24 18.28
CA PRO A 293 0.08 -0.82 19.09
C PRO A 293 -0.89 -1.27 20.17
N ARG A 294 -1.06 -2.58 20.34
CA ARG A 294 -1.76 -3.14 21.51
C ARG A 294 -0.84 -3.07 22.71
N ASP A 295 -1.38 -2.64 23.85
CA ASP A 295 -0.70 -2.57 25.15
C ASP A 295 -0.20 -3.95 25.63
#